data_0f5e4e82bea0b825e0c69ffe94d5a549
#
_entry.id   0f5e4e82bea0b825e0c69ffe94d5a549
#
_cell.length_a   1.000
_cell.length_b   1.000
_cell.length_c   1.000
_cell.angle_alpha   90.00
_cell.angle_beta   90.00
_cell.angle_gamma   90.00
#
_symmetry.space_group_name_H-M   'P 1'
#
loop_
_entity.id
_entity.type
_entity.pdbx_description
1 polymer ?
#
loop_
_entity_poly.entity_id
_entity_poly.type
_entity_poly.pdbx_seq_one_letter_code
_entity_poly.pdbx_strand_id
1 'polypeptide(L)'
;MTTRRLHLTALVLICSLCHAQEELPTISADRPGALTGTDVMPRFKVQWETGTGFESTKGGSNILVLNNTLLRFGLFETAEIRLGANVLMLNEGQGTQPTFGMTPLTFGIKTKFFEGRGILPSVALLAEVKSPHIGTKDWLPSHLTPTLHLLFDHTVTNWLSIGYNVGTEWEIESATAASYLGFGLYFTISEQIGSFVETYNYFRPEESNQYLTQFGFTWLVSRRVQLDLAADLDFQNLGKFYAISGGVAWMIN
;
A
#
# COMPACT_ATOMS: atom_id res chain seq x y z
N MET A 1 -36.38 18.04 49.13
CA MET A 1 -34.89 18.03 48.81
C MET A 1 -34.50 16.97 47.75
N THR A 2 -35.35 16.09 47.34
CA THR A 2 -35.05 14.93 46.44
C THR A 2 -35.13 15.24 44.93
N THR A 3 -35.92 16.19 44.50
CA THR A 3 -36.08 16.52 43.08
C THR A 3 -34.86 17.24 42.45
N ARG A 4 -34.17 18.07 43.21
CA ARG A 4 -33.01 18.84 42.74
C ARG A 4 -31.79 17.97 42.45
N ARG A 5 -31.63 16.81 43.11
CA ARG A 5 -30.54 15.85 42.88
C ARG A 5 -30.77 15.00 41.61
N LEU A 6 -32.04 14.72 41.26
CA LEU A 6 -32.34 13.96 40.04
C LEU A 6 -32.00 14.75 38.77
N HIS A 7 -32.24 16.07 38.77
CA HIS A 7 -31.90 16.91 37.61
C HIS A 7 -30.40 17.08 37.39
N LEU A 8 -29.61 17.07 38.45
CA LEU A 8 -28.16 17.17 38.36
C LEU A 8 -27.55 15.89 37.80
N THR A 9 -28.06 14.72 38.21
CA THR A 9 -27.59 13.41 37.71
C THR A 9 -27.98 13.20 36.26
N ALA A 10 -29.17 13.64 35.83
CA ALA A 10 -29.59 13.58 34.43
C ALA A 10 -28.75 14.53 33.53
N LEU A 11 -28.40 15.72 34.03
CA LEU A 11 -27.55 16.66 33.30
C LEU A 11 -26.13 16.14 33.12
N VAL A 12 -25.55 15.46 34.10
CA VAL A 12 -24.21 14.83 34.01
C VAL A 12 -24.24 13.64 33.06
N LEU A 13 -25.32 12.83 33.02
CA LEU A 13 -25.47 11.74 32.07
C LEU A 13 -25.61 12.24 30.61
N ILE A 14 -26.30 13.35 30.38
CA ILE A 14 -26.46 13.96 29.06
C ILE A 14 -25.14 14.57 28.57
N CYS A 15 -24.36 15.19 29.46
CA CYS A 15 -23.01 15.67 29.12
C CYS A 15 -22.02 14.54 28.80
N SER A 16 -22.23 13.35 29.37
CA SER A 16 -21.38 12.18 29.07
C SER A 16 -21.67 11.56 27.69
N LEU A 17 -22.81 11.88 27.08
CA LEU A 17 -23.19 11.43 25.73
C LEU A 17 -22.76 12.41 24.64
N CYS A 18 -22.33 13.61 24.98
CA CYS A 18 -21.65 14.53 24.07
C CYS A 18 -20.14 14.19 24.02
N HIS A 19 -19.79 12.94 23.75
CA HIS A 19 -18.51 12.67 23.14
C HIS A 19 -18.56 13.32 21.76
N ALA A 20 -17.74 14.33 21.55
CA ALA A 20 -17.51 14.91 20.26
C ALA A 20 -17.34 13.71 19.30
N GLN A 21 -18.15 13.63 18.28
CA GLN A 21 -17.89 12.70 17.19
C GLN A 21 -16.57 13.17 16.60
N GLU A 22 -15.49 12.53 16.99
CA GLU A 22 -14.18 12.72 16.36
C GLU A 22 -14.43 12.50 14.86
N GLU A 23 -14.26 13.55 14.06
CA GLU A 23 -14.38 13.42 12.62
C GLU A 23 -13.37 12.36 12.20
N LEU A 24 -13.88 11.25 11.68
CA LEU A 24 -13.02 10.18 11.21
C LEU A 24 -12.08 10.74 10.15
N PRO A 25 -10.79 10.45 10.26
CA PRO A 25 -9.83 10.86 9.26
C PRO A 25 -10.24 10.30 7.89
N THR A 26 -9.89 11.01 6.84
CA THR A 26 -10.04 10.53 5.49
C THR A 26 -9.08 9.37 5.27
N ILE A 27 -9.52 8.33 4.57
CA ILE A 27 -8.72 7.17 4.21
C ILE A 27 -7.44 7.60 3.47
N SER A 28 -6.30 7.02 3.84
CA SER A 28 -5.05 7.10 3.11
C SER A 28 -4.63 5.68 2.75
N ALA A 29 -4.79 5.31 1.48
CA ALA A 29 -4.48 3.97 0.99
C ALA A 29 -3.08 3.95 0.37
N ASP A 30 -2.38 2.81 0.54
CA ASP A 30 -1.12 2.55 -0.15
C ASP A 30 -1.37 2.00 -1.58
N ARG A 31 -2.61 1.60 -1.88
CA ARG A 31 -3.07 1.27 -3.25
C ARG A 31 -3.41 2.53 -4.06
N PRO A 32 -3.29 2.47 -5.40
CA PRO A 32 -2.80 1.38 -6.26
C PRO A 32 -1.29 1.45 -6.51
N GLY A 33 -0.61 2.47 -5.94
CA GLY A 33 0.78 2.82 -6.25
C GLY A 33 1.80 1.71 -6.00
N ALA A 34 2.90 1.76 -6.74
CA ALA A 34 4.10 0.99 -6.48
C ALA A 34 4.90 1.55 -5.29
N LEU A 35 4.74 2.85 -5.02
CA LEU A 35 5.30 3.50 -3.86
C LEU A 35 4.35 3.41 -2.66
N THR A 36 4.93 3.29 -1.49
CA THR A 36 4.21 3.38 -0.22
C THR A 36 4.32 4.78 0.35
N GLY A 37 3.20 5.38 0.75
CA GLY A 37 3.17 6.68 1.40
C GLY A 37 3.61 6.65 2.87
N THR A 38 3.92 7.82 3.42
CA THR A 38 4.38 7.96 4.82
C THR A 38 3.25 7.85 5.84
N ASP A 39 1.99 7.92 5.42
CA ASP A 39 0.85 7.89 6.33
C ASP A 39 0.68 6.52 6.99
N VAL A 40 0.41 6.55 8.28
CA VAL A 40 0.09 5.37 9.09
C VAL A 40 -1.39 5.41 9.49
N MET A 41 -1.94 4.23 9.75
CA MET A 41 -3.32 4.11 10.21
C MET A 41 -3.52 4.80 11.56
N PRO A 42 -4.61 5.53 11.75
CA PRO A 42 -4.98 6.06 13.05
C PRO A 42 -5.10 4.92 14.08
N ARG A 43 -4.74 5.23 15.31
CA ARG A 43 -4.72 4.24 16.40
C ARG A 43 -6.04 3.46 16.51
N PHE A 44 -5.93 2.14 16.59
CA PHE A 44 -7.05 1.19 16.70
C PHE A 44 -8.01 1.17 15.50
N LYS A 45 -7.67 1.81 14.39
CA LYS A 45 -8.41 1.66 13.14
C LYS A 45 -7.83 0.54 12.30
N VAL A 46 -8.70 -0.08 11.51
CA VAL A 46 -8.35 -1.14 10.56
C VAL A 46 -8.68 -0.64 9.17
N GLN A 47 -7.80 -0.86 8.23
CA GLN A 47 -8.04 -0.65 6.81
C GLN A 47 -7.79 -1.95 6.05
N TRP A 48 -8.71 -2.27 5.17
CA TRP A 48 -8.57 -3.36 4.23
C TRP A 48 -8.41 -2.80 2.83
N GLU A 49 -7.32 -3.16 2.19
CA GLU A 49 -7.04 -2.82 0.81
C GLU A 49 -7.03 -4.11 0.00
N THR A 50 -7.78 -4.16 -1.09
CA THR A 50 -7.86 -5.34 -1.95
C THR A 50 -8.07 -4.96 -3.40
N GLY A 51 -7.62 -5.81 -4.31
CA GLY A 51 -7.76 -5.56 -5.74
C GLY A 51 -7.45 -6.78 -6.58
N THR A 52 -7.60 -6.60 -7.88
CA THR A 52 -7.27 -7.58 -8.92
C THR A 52 -6.41 -6.92 -9.99
N GLY A 53 -5.73 -7.71 -10.78
CA GLY A 53 -4.87 -7.19 -11.84
C GLY A 53 -4.46 -8.26 -12.84
N PHE A 54 -3.91 -7.79 -13.94
CA PHE A 54 -3.35 -8.63 -14.98
C PHE A 54 -1.98 -8.07 -15.38
N GLU A 55 -0.99 -8.95 -15.44
CA GLU A 55 0.37 -8.63 -15.86
C GLU A 55 0.77 -9.52 -17.03
N SER A 56 1.49 -8.97 -17.99
CA SER A 56 1.98 -9.71 -19.13
C SER A 56 3.43 -9.34 -19.45
N THR A 57 4.22 -10.36 -19.76
CA THR A 57 5.61 -10.20 -20.19
C THR A 57 5.82 -10.73 -21.60
N LYS A 58 6.81 -10.19 -22.31
CA LYS A 58 7.11 -10.54 -23.72
C LYS A 58 7.39 -12.03 -23.95
N GLY A 59 7.75 -12.79 -22.96
CA GLY A 59 7.97 -14.24 -23.04
C GLY A 59 6.70 -15.07 -23.13
N GLY A 60 5.52 -14.44 -23.09
CA GLY A 60 4.21 -15.10 -23.06
C GLY A 60 3.79 -15.53 -21.65
N SER A 61 4.58 -15.20 -20.64
CA SER A 61 4.17 -15.37 -19.24
C SER A 61 3.15 -14.30 -18.86
N ASN A 62 2.07 -14.73 -18.22
CA ASN A 62 1.01 -13.85 -17.76
C ASN A 62 0.67 -14.19 -16.30
N ILE A 63 0.39 -13.17 -15.52
CA ILE A 63 -0.05 -13.29 -14.14
C ILE A 63 -1.45 -12.67 -14.04
N LEU A 64 -2.43 -13.45 -13.61
CA LEU A 64 -3.73 -12.94 -13.21
C LEU A 64 -3.73 -12.85 -11.67
N VAL A 65 -3.69 -11.65 -11.15
CA VAL A 65 -3.85 -11.38 -9.71
C VAL A 65 -5.34 -11.44 -9.41
N LEU A 66 -5.80 -12.55 -8.85
CA LEU A 66 -7.21 -12.75 -8.49
C LEU A 66 -7.60 -11.94 -7.26
N ASN A 67 -6.67 -11.81 -6.34
CA ASN A 67 -6.82 -10.99 -5.16
C ASN A 67 -5.43 -10.53 -4.67
N ASN A 68 -5.27 -9.24 -4.51
CA ASN A 68 -4.18 -8.62 -3.76
C ASN A 68 -4.80 -8.10 -2.46
N THR A 69 -4.31 -8.50 -1.31
CA THR A 69 -4.86 -8.07 -0.02
C THR A 69 -3.77 -7.50 0.87
N LEU A 70 -4.06 -6.35 1.47
CA LEU A 70 -3.31 -5.74 2.54
C LEU A 70 -4.26 -5.32 3.66
N LEU A 71 -4.02 -5.82 4.87
CA LEU A 71 -4.67 -5.37 6.10
C LEU A 71 -3.70 -4.47 6.85
N ARG A 72 -4.17 -3.29 7.26
CA ARG A 72 -3.41 -2.30 8.03
C ARG A 72 -4.13 -2.05 9.34
N PHE A 73 -3.42 -2.09 10.46
CA PHE A 73 -3.93 -1.86 11.80
C PHE A 73 -3.08 -0.81 12.53
N GLY A 74 -3.70 0.30 12.93
CA GLY A 74 -3.05 1.35 13.71
C GLY A 74 -2.76 0.89 15.14
N LEU A 75 -1.48 0.68 15.45
CA LEU A 75 -1.04 0.26 16.78
C LEU A 75 -0.84 1.47 17.70
N PHE A 76 -0.18 2.49 17.17
CA PHE A 76 0.07 3.79 17.81
C PHE A 76 -0.25 4.91 16.84
N GLU A 77 -0.24 6.16 17.28
CA GLU A 77 -0.46 7.34 16.41
C GLU A 77 0.60 7.45 15.30
N THR A 78 1.76 6.83 15.50
CA THR A 78 2.88 6.89 14.56
C THR A 78 3.28 5.53 13.99
N ALA A 79 2.53 4.45 14.28
CA ALA A 79 2.91 3.11 13.83
C ALA A 79 1.70 2.23 13.54
N GLU A 80 1.82 1.44 12.48
CA GLU A 80 0.83 0.43 12.06
C GLU A 80 1.47 -0.95 11.88
N ILE A 81 0.68 -1.99 12.08
CA ILE A 81 0.97 -3.36 11.69
C ILE A 81 0.32 -3.63 10.34
N ARG A 82 0.99 -4.42 9.50
CA ARG A 82 0.59 -4.76 8.14
C ARG A 82 0.59 -6.27 7.95
N LEU A 83 -0.40 -6.77 7.21
CA LEU A 83 -0.52 -8.16 6.82
C LEU A 83 -0.96 -8.25 5.37
N GLY A 84 -0.14 -8.83 4.50
CA GLY A 84 -0.38 -8.87 3.06
C GLY A 84 -0.22 -10.26 2.47
N ALA A 85 -1.03 -10.56 1.44
CA ALA A 85 -0.89 -11.73 0.58
C ALA A 85 -1.62 -11.51 -0.74
N ASN A 86 -1.14 -12.18 -1.80
CA ASN A 86 -1.81 -12.21 -3.09
C ASN A 86 -2.26 -13.64 -3.41
N VAL A 87 -3.41 -13.75 -4.05
CA VAL A 87 -3.84 -14.99 -4.71
C VAL A 87 -3.75 -14.76 -6.20
N LEU A 88 -2.98 -15.57 -6.90
CA LEU A 88 -2.72 -15.37 -8.30
C LEU A 88 -2.73 -16.68 -9.10
N MET A 89 -2.91 -16.53 -10.39
CA MET A 89 -2.77 -17.58 -11.38
C MET A 89 -1.62 -17.18 -12.31
N LEU A 90 -0.58 -18.01 -12.33
CA LEU A 90 0.59 -17.85 -13.19
C LEU A 90 0.47 -18.75 -14.41
N ASN A 91 0.61 -18.18 -15.60
CA ASN A 91 0.74 -18.88 -16.86
C ASN A 91 2.11 -18.59 -17.45
N GLU A 92 2.99 -19.57 -17.48
CA GLU A 92 4.38 -19.43 -17.95
C GLU A 92 4.53 -19.51 -19.47
N GLY A 93 3.44 -19.57 -20.21
CA GLY A 93 3.45 -19.56 -21.68
C GLY A 93 3.09 -20.89 -22.34
N GLN A 94 3.47 -21.08 -23.60
CA GLN A 94 2.99 -22.18 -24.44
C GLN A 94 3.36 -23.56 -23.86
N GLY A 95 2.33 -24.37 -23.62
CA GLY A 95 2.46 -25.78 -23.22
C GLY A 95 2.52 -26.04 -21.72
N THR A 96 2.54 -25.00 -20.91
CA THR A 96 2.45 -25.13 -19.43
C THR A 96 1.01 -25.03 -18.98
N GLN A 97 0.66 -25.83 -17.95
CA GLN A 97 -0.63 -25.65 -17.27
C GLN A 97 -0.51 -24.47 -16.31
N PRO A 98 -1.53 -23.57 -16.25
CA PRO A 98 -1.53 -22.49 -15.29
C PRO A 98 -1.42 -23.01 -13.85
N THR A 99 -0.56 -22.40 -13.05
CA THR A 99 -0.46 -22.68 -11.61
C THR A 99 -1.25 -21.63 -10.83
N PHE A 100 -1.94 -22.11 -9.80
CA PHE A 100 -2.76 -21.28 -8.93
C PHE A 100 -2.23 -21.36 -7.50
N GLY A 101 -2.14 -20.21 -6.83
CA GLY A 101 -1.63 -20.22 -5.47
C GLY A 101 -1.70 -18.87 -4.76
N MET A 102 -1.29 -18.90 -3.51
CA MET A 102 -1.14 -17.76 -2.64
C MET A 102 0.36 -17.44 -2.47
N THR A 103 0.73 -16.19 -2.66
CA THR A 103 2.10 -15.71 -2.36
C THR A 103 2.43 -15.91 -0.88
N PRO A 104 3.71 -15.91 -0.51
CA PRO A 104 4.11 -15.91 0.90
C PRO A 104 3.40 -14.79 1.67
N LEU A 105 2.85 -15.15 2.85
CA LEU A 105 2.24 -14.16 3.72
C LEU A 105 3.30 -13.16 4.18
N THR A 106 3.01 -11.87 4.02
CA THR A 106 3.88 -10.77 4.40
C THR A 106 3.41 -10.16 5.71
N PHE A 107 4.31 -10.01 6.67
CA PHE A 107 4.12 -9.28 7.91
C PHE A 107 4.94 -8.01 7.88
N GLY A 108 4.38 -6.89 8.31
CA GLY A 108 5.08 -5.62 8.28
C GLY A 108 4.73 -4.68 9.42
N ILE A 109 5.61 -3.71 9.60
CA ILE A 109 5.41 -2.54 10.44
C ILE A 109 5.78 -1.32 9.62
N LYS A 110 4.92 -0.29 9.65
CA LYS A 110 5.25 1.03 9.13
C LYS A 110 5.24 2.02 10.30
N THR A 111 6.29 2.84 10.40
CA THR A 111 6.43 3.83 11.47
C THR A 111 6.79 5.18 10.89
N LYS A 112 5.96 6.20 11.17
CA LYS A 112 6.22 7.60 10.81
C LYS A 112 7.11 8.23 11.88
N PHE A 113 8.27 8.74 11.50
CA PHE A 113 9.21 9.39 12.41
C PHE A 113 9.04 10.90 12.44
N PHE A 114 8.63 11.47 11.32
CA PHE A 114 8.57 12.91 11.16
C PHE A 114 7.38 13.30 10.27
N GLU A 115 6.65 14.32 10.69
CA GLU A 115 5.60 14.96 9.89
C GLU A 115 6.18 16.17 9.17
N GLY A 116 6.07 16.16 7.84
CA GLY A 116 6.66 17.19 6.98
C GLY A 116 6.09 18.57 7.23
N ARG A 117 6.95 19.60 7.08
CA ARG A 117 6.54 21.00 7.17
C ARG A 117 7.33 21.84 6.20
N GLY A 118 6.63 22.55 5.32
CA GLY A 118 7.27 23.41 4.31
C GLY A 118 8.15 22.59 3.37
N ILE A 119 9.45 22.82 3.37
CA ILE A 119 10.43 22.12 2.52
C ILE A 119 10.83 20.74 3.07
N LEU A 120 10.56 20.47 4.35
CA LEU A 120 10.94 19.19 4.96
C LEU A 120 9.89 18.14 4.66
N PRO A 121 10.28 16.91 4.19
CA PRO A 121 9.36 15.83 3.92
C PRO A 121 8.79 15.23 5.21
N SER A 122 7.62 14.60 5.11
CA SER A 122 7.26 13.54 6.05
C SER A 122 8.20 12.35 5.83
N VAL A 123 8.56 11.64 6.90
CA VAL A 123 9.49 10.50 6.83
C VAL A 123 8.93 9.32 7.60
N ALA A 124 8.89 8.15 6.94
CA ALA A 124 8.52 6.90 7.59
C ALA A 124 9.49 5.75 7.21
N LEU A 125 9.48 4.71 8.00
CA LEU A 125 10.15 3.44 7.71
C LEU A 125 9.09 2.36 7.54
N LEU A 126 9.20 1.60 6.46
CA LEU A 126 8.51 0.34 6.25
C LEU A 126 9.51 -0.81 6.42
N ALA A 127 9.15 -1.75 7.29
CA ALA A 127 9.87 -3.00 7.46
C ALA A 127 8.88 -4.15 7.31
N GLU A 128 9.13 -5.04 6.36
CA GLU A 128 8.27 -6.19 6.08
C GLU A 128 9.10 -7.47 5.97
N VAL A 129 8.47 -8.62 6.18
CA VAL A 129 9.08 -9.93 5.99
C VAL A 129 8.08 -10.89 5.39
N LYS A 130 8.49 -11.62 4.34
CA LYS A 130 7.70 -12.69 3.74
C LYS A 130 7.98 -14.00 4.48
N SER A 131 6.92 -14.72 4.82
CA SER A 131 6.98 -15.98 5.58
C SER A 131 7.46 -17.13 4.71
N PRO A 132 8.43 -17.95 5.16
CA PRO A 132 8.80 -19.18 4.47
C PRO A 132 7.85 -20.36 4.76
N HIS A 133 6.75 -20.14 5.51
CA HIS A 133 5.90 -21.22 5.98
C HIS A 133 4.41 -21.08 5.62
N ILE A 134 3.98 -19.89 5.21
CA ILE A 134 2.56 -19.58 4.96
C ILE A 134 2.39 -19.07 3.54
N GLY A 135 1.76 -19.86 2.68
CA GLY A 135 1.55 -19.64 1.25
C GLY A 135 1.47 -20.97 0.50
N THR A 136 1.40 -20.92 -0.82
CA THR A 136 1.48 -22.12 -1.66
C THR A 136 2.90 -22.66 -1.64
N LYS A 137 3.05 -23.95 -1.31
CA LYS A 137 4.33 -24.60 -1.02
C LYS A 137 5.42 -24.32 -2.05
N ASP A 138 5.10 -24.39 -3.33
CA ASP A 138 6.08 -24.22 -4.42
C ASP A 138 6.49 -22.75 -4.64
N TRP A 139 5.82 -21.79 -3.97
CA TRP A 139 6.10 -20.35 -4.03
C TRP A 139 6.70 -19.81 -2.73
N LEU A 140 6.90 -20.68 -1.74
CA LEU A 140 7.49 -20.27 -0.47
C LEU A 140 9.00 -20.09 -0.60
N PRO A 141 9.56 -19.02 -0.06
CA PRO A 141 11.01 -18.86 0.03
C PRO A 141 11.59 -19.90 1.00
N SER A 142 12.84 -20.30 0.78
CA SER A 142 13.57 -21.18 1.70
C SER A 142 14.06 -20.45 2.95
N HIS A 143 13.96 -19.12 3.00
CA HIS A 143 14.48 -18.25 4.06
C HIS A 143 13.51 -17.08 4.31
N LEU A 144 13.70 -16.36 5.40
CA LEU A 144 13.02 -15.10 5.63
C LEU A 144 13.45 -14.07 4.58
N THR A 145 12.49 -13.40 3.97
CA THR A 145 12.71 -12.46 2.87
C THR A 145 12.28 -11.06 3.32
N PRO A 146 13.21 -10.26 3.88
CA PRO A 146 12.89 -8.93 4.40
C PRO A 146 12.79 -7.88 3.28
N THR A 147 12.06 -6.81 3.59
CA THR A 147 11.99 -5.55 2.85
C THR A 147 12.17 -4.42 3.82
N LEU A 148 13.01 -3.45 3.49
CA LEU A 148 13.25 -2.25 4.28
C LEU A 148 13.22 -1.03 3.38
N HIS A 149 12.24 -0.14 3.55
CA HIS A 149 12.13 1.11 2.80
C HIS A 149 12.06 2.32 3.71
N LEU A 150 12.82 3.35 3.39
CA LEU A 150 12.60 4.71 3.87
C LEU A 150 11.68 5.41 2.88
N LEU A 151 10.63 6.00 3.43
CA LEU A 151 9.52 6.63 2.71
C LEU A 151 9.55 8.12 2.98
N PHE A 152 9.31 8.91 1.94
CA PHE A 152 9.35 10.37 2.01
C PHE A 152 8.19 10.95 1.20
N ASP A 153 7.47 11.92 1.78
CA ASP A 153 6.40 12.67 1.11
C ASP A 153 6.55 14.16 1.31
N HIS A 154 6.41 14.93 0.24
CA HIS A 154 6.35 16.38 0.25
C HIS A 154 5.02 16.87 -0.29
N THR A 155 4.30 17.68 0.45
CA THR A 155 3.19 18.48 -0.08
C THR A 155 3.77 19.76 -0.66
N VAL A 156 3.83 19.85 -2.00
CA VAL A 156 4.42 21.01 -2.71
C VAL A 156 3.39 22.12 -2.85
N THR A 157 2.16 21.77 -3.24
CA THR A 157 1.02 22.67 -3.35
C THR A 157 -0.26 21.95 -2.90
N ASN A 158 -1.40 22.62 -2.93
CA ASN A 158 -2.71 22.00 -2.63
C ASN A 158 -3.10 20.90 -3.64
N TRP A 159 -2.49 20.90 -4.81
CA TRP A 159 -2.81 19.97 -5.90
C TRP A 159 -1.65 19.06 -6.31
N LEU A 160 -0.44 19.27 -5.77
CA LEU A 160 0.75 18.49 -6.11
C LEU A 160 1.49 18.03 -4.85
N SER A 161 1.71 16.74 -4.74
CA SER A 161 2.63 16.12 -3.79
C SER A 161 3.69 15.30 -4.52
N ILE A 162 4.84 15.11 -3.89
CA ILE A 162 5.97 14.33 -4.38
C ILE A 162 6.30 13.28 -3.33
N GLY A 163 6.36 12.00 -3.75
CA GLY A 163 6.79 10.90 -2.91
C GLY A 163 8.06 10.25 -3.46
N TYR A 164 8.89 9.72 -2.59
CA TYR A 164 10.00 8.85 -2.99
C TYR A 164 10.31 7.81 -1.92
N ASN A 165 10.66 6.63 -2.39
CA ASN A 165 11.02 5.50 -1.53
C ASN A 165 12.42 5.03 -1.90
N VAL A 166 13.24 4.75 -0.90
CA VAL A 166 14.57 4.17 -1.09
C VAL A 166 14.76 3.03 -0.10
N GLY A 167 15.27 1.91 -0.58
CA GLY A 167 15.40 0.76 0.31
C GLY A 167 16.05 -0.45 -0.32
N THR A 168 15.81 -1.57 0.32
CA THR A 168 16.33 -2.87 -0.08
C THR A 168 15.27 -3.93 0.11
N GLU A 169 15.13 -4.80 -0.89
CA GLU A 169 14.26 -5.99 -0.85
C GLU A 169 15.12 -7.23 -1.10
N TRP A 170 14.91 -8.27 -0.30
CA TRP A 170 15.52 -9.57 -0.54
C TRP A 170 14.62 -10.41 -1.45
N GLU A 171 15.24 -11.09 -2.39
CA GLU A 171 14.53 -11.92 -3.36
C GLU A 171 14.14 -13.27 -2.76
N ILE A 172 13.01 -13.81 -3.22
CA ILE A 172 12.47 -15.08 -2.74
C ILE A 172 13.36 -16.24 -3.13
N GLU A 173 13.92 -16.23 -4.35
CA GLU A 173 14.66 -17.38 -4.92
C GLU A 173 16.13 -17.36 -4.54
N SER A 174 16.78 -16.21 -4.60
CA SER A 174 18.24 -16.11 -4.53
C SER A 174 18.81 -15.65 -3.18
N ALA A 175 17.96 -15.20 -2.26
CA ALA A 175 18.37 -14.46 -1.05
C ALA A 175 19.26 -13.23 -1.33
N THR A 176 19.29 -12.77 -2.58
CA THR A 176 20.07 -11.61 -3.00
C THR A 176 19.29 -10.33 -2.66
N ALA A 177 20.00 -9.31 -2.20
CA ALA A 177 19.41 -8.02 -1.93
C ALA A 177 19.38 -7.17 -3.20
N ALA A 178 18.18 -6.73 -3.59
CA ALA A 178 17.95 -5.72 -4.61
C ALA A 178 17.80 -4.35 -3.97
N SER A 179 18.50 -3.33 -4.45
CA SER A 179 18.22 -1.95 -4.04
C SER A 179 16.98 -1.44 -4.77
N TYR A 180 16.09 -0.78 -4.04
CA TYR A 180 14.87 -0.19 -4.55
C TYR A 180 14.94 1.33 -4.54
N LEU A 181 14.49 1.95 -5.62
CA LEU A 181 14.32 3.38 -5.73
C LEU A 181 13.01 3.67 -6.47
N GLY A 182 12.12 4.41 -5.83
CA GLY A 182 10.87 4.88 -6.42
C GLY A 182 10.73 6.39 -6.29
N PHE A 183 10.08 7.00 -7.28
CA PHE A 183 9.74 8.42 -7.31
C PHE A 183 8.33 8.60 -7.89
N GLY A 184 7.51 9.44 -7.28
CA GLY A 184 6.12 9.67 -7.66
C GLY A 184 5.70 11.13 -7.61
N LEU A 185 4.82 11.48 -8.53
CA LEU A 185 4.07 12.73 -8.57
C LEU A 185 2.59 12.42 -8.38
N TYR A 186 1.96 13.07 -7.42
CA TYR A 186 0.55 12.86 -7.05
C TYR A 186 -0.22 14.15 -7.24
N PHE A 187 -1.31 14.07 -7.97
CA PHE A 187 -2.13 15.21 -8.37
C PHE A 187 -3.52 15.12 -7.75
N THR A 188 -3.91 16.12 -6.97
CA THR A 188 -5.29 16.30 -6.52
C THR A 188 -6.07 17.03 -7.60
N ILE A 189 -6.92 16.31 -8.34
CA ILE A 189 -7.75 16.86 -9.42
C ILE A 189 -9.00 17.53 -8.82
N SER A 190 -9.59 16.90 -7.80
CA SER A 190 -10.72 17.42 -7.03
C SER A 190 -10.67 16.85 -5.61
N GLU A 191 -11.61 17.23 -4.75
CA GLU A 191 -11.73 16.64 -3.40
C GLU A 191 -11.92 15.11 -3.40
N GLN A 192 -12.39 14.55 -4.51
CA GLN A 192 -12.69 13.13 -4.64
C GLN A 192 -11.78 12.38 -5.61
N ILE A 193 -11.10 13.09 -6.52
CA ILE A 193 -10.35 12.45 -7.60
C ILE A 193 -8.88 12.86 -7.51
N GLY A 194 -8.02 11.87 -7.41
CA GLY A 194 -6.58 11.97 -7.53
C GLY A 194 -6.07 11.24 -8.77
N SER A 195 -4.89 11.62 -9.22
CA SER A 195 -4.11 10.87 -10.21
C SER A 195 -2.64 10.87 -9.81
N PHE A 196 -1.89 9.94 -10.36
CA PHE A 196 -0.47 9.84 -10.06
C PHE A 196 0.31 9.29 -11.23
N VAL A 197 1.60 9.58 -11.22
CA VAL A 197 2.61 8.95 -12.07
C VAL A 197 3.79 8.60 -11.17
N GLU A 198 4.20 7.34 -11.21
CA GLU A 198 5.33 6.82 -10.44
C GLU A 198 6.33 6.16 -11.36
N THR A 199 7.61 6.24 -11.03
CA THR A 199 8.65 5.40 -11.61
C THR A 199 9.38 4.68 -10.50
N TYR A 200 9.69 3.41 -10.71
CA TYR A 200 10.36 2.59 -9.70
C TYR A 200 11.31 1.60 -10.37
N ASN A 201 12.37 1.26 -9.64
CA ASN A 201 13.47 0.49 -10.16
C ASN A 201 14.03 -0.45 -9.11
N TYR A 202 14.37 -1.64 -9.56
CA TYR A 202 15.15 -2.63 -8.80
C TYR A 202 16.54 -2.74 -9.40
N PHE A 203 17.54 -2.47 -8.60
CA PHE A 203 18.95 -2.59 -8.98
C PHE A 203 19.50 -3.89 -8.39
N ARG A 204 19.71 -4.87 -9.28
CA ARG A 204 20.23 -6.20 -8.94
C ARG A 204 21.68 -6.31 -9.38
N PRO A 205 22.56 -6.96 -8.57
CA PRO A 205 23.99 -7.00 -8.89
C PRO A 205 24.34 -7.69 -10.21
N GLU A 206 23.55 -8.68 -10.64
CA GLU A 206 23.86 -9.56 -11.78
C GLU A 206 22.80 -9.54 -12.88
N GLU A 207 21.78 -8.71 -12.77
CA GLU A 207 20.68 -8.63 -13.73
C GLU A 207 20.58 -7.26 -14.40
N SER A 208 19.90 -7.21 -15.54
CA SER A 208 19.55 -5.93 -16.17
C SER A 208 18.54 -5.18 -15.32
N ASN A 209 18.82 -3.91 -15.04
CA ASN A 209 17.91 -3.04 -14.30
C ASN A 209 16.55 -2.93 -15.02
N GLN A 210 15.48 -3.00 -14.24
CA GLN A 210 14.10 -2.80 -14.71
C GLN A 210 13.65 -1.40 -14.33
N TYR A 211 13.15 -0.65 -15.32
CA TYR A 211 12.62 0.71 -15.11
C TYR A 211 11.14 0.70 -15.45
N LEU A 212 10.34 0.62 -14.42
CA LEU A 212 8.88 0.57 -14.53
C LEU A 212 8.28 1.93 -14.25
N THR A 213 7.22 2.25 -14.97
CA THR A 213 6.41 3.44 -14.72
C THR A 213 4.96 3.03 -14.57
N GLN A 214 4.36 3.49 -13.49
CA GLN A 214 2.96 3.30 -13.18
C GLN A 214 2.24 4.65 -13.24
N PHE A 215 1.02 4.64 -13.71
CA PHE A 215 0.11 5.77 -13.65
C PHE A 215 -1.30 5.30 -13.32
N GLY A 216 -2.06 6.14 -12.68
CA GLY A 216 -3.39 5.74 -12.27
C GLY A 216 -4.23 6.87 -11.69
N PHE A 217 -5.42 6.47 -11.28
CA PHE A 217 -6.43 7.32 -10.69
C PHE A 217 -6.94 6.70 -9.40
N THR A 218 -7.30 7.59 -8.48
CA THR A 218 -8.00 7.25 -7.25
C THR A 218 -9.31 8.02 -7.19
N TRP A 219 -10.35 7.37 -6.69
CA TRP A 219 -11.65 7.98 -6.44
C TRP A 219 -12.10 7.74 -5.01
N LEU A 220 -12.16 8.81 -4.23
CA LEU A 220 -12.67 8.83 -2.87
C LEU A 220 -14.21 8.83 -2.90
N VAL A 221 -14.81 7.65 -2.87
CA VAL A 221 -16.27 7.46 -2.86
C VAL A 221 -16.90 8.02 -1.58
N SER A 222 -16.17 7.88 -0.48
CA SER A 222 -16.49 8.45 0.83
C SER A 222 -15.20 8.64 1.63
N ARG A 223 -15.27 9.31 2.79
CA ARG A 223 -14.10 9.44 3.68
C ARG A 223 -13.46 8.11 4.08
N ARG A 224 -14.15 6.98 3.90
CA ARG A 224 -13.70 5.63 4.31
C ARG A 224 -13.48 4.67 3.16
N VAL A 225 -13.84 5.03 1.94
CA VAL A 225 -13.79 4.14 0.78
C VAL A 225 -13.13 4.85 -0.38
N GLN A 226 -12.05 4.27 -0.88
CA GLN A 226 -11.38 4.67 -2.10
C GLN A 226 -11.45 3.53 -3.11
N LEU A 227 -11.74 3.86 -4.35
CA LEU A 227 -11.55 3.00 -5.52
C LEU A 227 -10.30 3.45 -6.26
N ASP A 228 -9.68 2.54 -6.98
CA ASP A 228 -8.48 2.83 -7.75
C ASP A 228 -8.39 2.04 -9.05
N LEU A 229 -7.61 2.59 -9.98
CA LEU A 229 -7.23 1.97 -11.24
C LEU A 229 -5.81 2.40 -11.59
N ALA A 230 -4.96 1.45 -11.99
CA ALA A 230 -3.59 1.74 -12.40
C ALA A 230 -3.15 0.89 -13.59
N ALA A 231 -2.13 1.39 -14.29
CA ALA A 231 -1.44 0.66 -15.34
C ALA A 231 0.07 0.87 -15.23
N ASP A 232 0.82 -0.20 -15.46
CA ASP A 232 2.29 -0.22 -15.44
C ASP A 232 2.84 -0.52 -16.82
N LEU A 233 3.93 0.14 -17.16
CA LEU A 233 4.65 -0.04 -18.42
C LEU A 233 6.16 -0.04 -18.20
N ASP A 234 6.88 -0.84 -18.97
CA ASP A 234 8.33 -0.70 -19.17
C ASP A 234 8.57 0.22 -20.37
N PHE A 235 8.85 1.50 -20.11
CA PHE A 235 9.10 2.48 -21.17
C PHE A 235 10.41 2.27 -21.93
N GLN A 236 11.41 1.62 -21.33
CA GLN A 236 12.66 1.29 -22.03
C GLN A 236 12.48 0.16 -23.04
N ASN A 237 11.49 -0.69 -22.77
CA ASN A 237 11.22 -1.87 -23.56
C ASN A 237 9.71 -2.00 -23.82
N LEU A 238 9.13 -1.02 -24.49
CA LEU A 238 7.69 -1.01 -24.82
C LEU A 238 7.25 -2.34 -25.44
N GLY A 239 6.20 -2.92 -24.88
CA GLY A 239 5.67 -4.23 -25.27
C GLY A 239 6.39 -5.43 -24.65
N LYS A 240 7.41 -5.26 -23.77
CA LYS A 240 7.99 -6.35 -23.00
C LYS A 240 7.27 -6.60 -21.68
N PHE A 241 6.70 -5.57 -21.09
CA PHE A 241 5.93 -5.65 -19.86
C PHE A 241 4.79 -4.62 -19.88
N TYR A 242 3.63 -5.05 -19.46
CA TYR A 242 2.51 -4.18 -19.08
C TYR A 242 1.68 -4.85 -17.98
N ALA A 243 1.09 -4.04 -17.13
CA ALA A 243 0.12 -4.49 -16.15
C ALA A 243 -1.06 -3.51 -16.08
N ILE A 244 -2.19 -4.01 -15.63
CA ILE A 244 -3.37 -3.22 -15.27
C ILE A 244 -3.94 -3.76 -13.97
N SER A 245 -4.34 -2.88 -13.09
CA SER A 245 -4.92 -3.27 -11.80
C SER A 245 -6.02 -2.31 -11.38
N GLY A 246 -6.93 -2.79 -10.56
CA GLY A 246 -7.94 -1.97 -9.92
C GLY A 246 -8.36 -2.58 -8.58
N GLY A 247 -8.86 -1.74 -7.70
CA GLY A 247 -9.24 -2.22 -6.39
C GLY A 247 -9.99 -1.23 -5.53
N VAL A 248 -10.08 -1.59 -4.27
CA VAL A 248 -10.78 -0.83 -3.23
C VAL A 248 -9.98 -0.85 -1.95
N ALA A 249 -9.91 0.30 -1.31
CA ALA A 249 -9.48 0.43 0.08
C ALA A 249 -10.67 0.84 0.94
N TRP A 250 -10.83 0.20 2.09
CA TRP A 250 -11.91 0.45 3.02
C TRP A 250 -11.41 0.53 4.45
N MET A 251 -11.63 1.69 5.09
CA MET A 251 -11.35 1.88 6.52
C MET A 251 -12.54 1.36 7.33
N ILE A 252 -12.29 0.33 8.12
CA ILE A 252 -13.23 -0.28 9.06
C ILE A 252 -13.08 0.42 10.41
N ASN A 253 -14.13 0.54 11.17
CA ASN A 253 -14.11 1.20 12.49
C ASN A 253 -13.30 0.44 13.52
#